data_3b95ffefbbfaec0760f739bf9c990755
#
_entry.id   3b95ffefbbfaec0760f739bf9c990755
#
_cell.length_a   1.000
_cell.length_b   1.000
_cell.length_c   1.000
_cell.angle_alpha   90.00
_cell.angle_beta   90.00
_cell.angle_gamma   90.00
#
_symmetry.space_group_name_H-M   'P 1'
#
loop_
_entity.id
_entity.type
_entity.pdbx_description
1 polymer ?
#
loop_
_entity_poly.entity_id
_entity_poly.type
_entity_poly.pdbx_seq_one_letter_code
_entity_poly.pdbx_strand_id
1 'polypeptide(L)'
;MNTQNAGKKVLVVDDDLDFLTQVQVNLEAAGFEVETAESQKQAEEYLVKNHPDVAVVDLMMEHPDAGFALSYHIKKKDPTIPVILVTAVTSETGLEFDASTDEERSWVKADAFLAKPVRIEQLLREINRFLEGK
;
A
#
# COMPACT_ATOMS: atom_id res chain seq x y z
N MET A 1 15.20 3.83 -18.94
CA MET A 1 13.97 3.09 -18.67
C MET A 1 14.30 1.86 -17.81
N ASN A 2 13.61 1.72 -16.70
CA ASN A 2 13.87 0.61 -15.79
C ASN A 2 13.02 -0.61 -16.18
N THR A 3 13.64 -1.56 -16.88
CA THR A 3 12.94 -2.74 -17.37
C THR A 3 12.55 -3.71 -16.25
N GLN A 4 13.14 -3.57 -15.06
CA GLN A 4 12.81 -4.44 -13.92
C GLN A 4 11.39 -4.23 -13.42
N ASN A 5 10.84 -3.03 -13.63
CA ASN A 5 9.51 -2.70 -13.15
C ASN A 5 8.43 -2.88 -14.22
N ALA A 6 8.83 -3.20 -15.46
CA ALA A 6 7.86 -3.27 -16.55
C ALA A 6 6.85 -4.39 -16.31
N GLY A 7 5.57 -4.02 -16.34
CA GLY A 7 4.48 -4.97 -16.19
C GLY A 7 4.16 -5.38 -14.76
N LYS A 8 4.90 -4.90 -13.76
CA LYS A 8 4.58 -5.17 -12.37
C LYS A 8 3.33 -4.39 -11.96
N LYS A 9 2.46 -5.03 -11.22
CA LYS A 9 1.16 -4.44 -10.87
C LYS A 9 1.17 -3.90 -9.45
N VAL A 10 0.76 -2.64 -9.30
CA VAL A 10 0.63 -1.99 -8.00
C VAL A 10 -0.83 -1.64 -7.77
N LEU A 11 -1.38 -2.11 -6.67
CA LEU A 11 -2.70 -1.71 -6.22
C LEU A 11 -2.54 -0.56 -5.23
N VAL A 12 -3.17 0.58 -5.50
CA VAL A 12 -3.12 1.74 -4.61
C VAL A 12 -4.53 2.02 -4.11
N VAL A 13 -4.70 2.02 -2.79
CA VAL A 13 -6.01 2.18 -2.16
C VAL A 13 -5.98 3.38 -1.23
N ASP A 14 -6.79 4.39 -1.53
CA ASP A 14 -6.91 5.61 -0.72
C ASP A 14 -8.21 6.30 -1.11
N ASP A 15 -8.89 6.94 -0.16
CA ASP A 15 -10.11 7.67 -0.48
C ASP A 15 -9.84 9.10 -0.95
N ASP A 16 -8.59 9.52 -0.96
CA ASP A 16 -8.17 10.82 -1.48
C ASP A 16 -7.85 10.68 -2.97
N LEU A 17 -8.73 11.20 -3.82
CA LEU A 17 -8.57 11.08 -5.27
C LEU A 17 -7.34 11.80 -5.81
N ASP A 18 -6.96 12.92 -5.20
CA ASP A 18 -5.75 13.64 -5.61
C ASP A 18 -4.51 12.80 -5.35
N PHE A 19 -4.47 12.15 -4.20
CA PHE A 19 -3.36 11.27 -3.86
C PHE A 19 -3.29 10.10 -4.85
N LEU A 20 -4.43 9.46 -5.12
CA LEU A 20 -4.47 8.34 -6.07
C LEU A 20 -3.96 8.76 -7.45
N THR A 21 -4.40 9.92 -7.94
CA THR A 21 -3.99 10.41 -9.24
C THR A 21 -2.50 10.68 -9.30
N GLN A 22 -1.95 11.34 -8.28
CA GLN A 22 -0.52 11.64 -8.24
C GLN A 22 0.31 10.37 -8.21
N VAL A 23 -0.07 9.43 -7.36
CA VAL A 23 0.67 8.17 -7.24
C VAL A 23 0.59 7.39 -8.53
N GLN A 24 -0.60 7.31 -9.13
CA GLN A 24 -0.79 6.58 -10.37
C GLN A 24 0.09 7.12 -11.48
N VAL A 25 0.07 8.45 -11.69
CA VAL A 25 0.86 9.07 -12.75
C VAL A 25 2.35 8.78 -12.56
N ASN A 26 2.83 8.92 -11.32
CA ASN A 26 4.25 8.75 -11.05
C ASN A 26 4.70 7.29 -11.16
N LEU A 27 3.87 6.36 -10.70
CA LEU A 27 4.21 4.95 -10.78
C LEU A 27 4.14 4.44 -12.22
N GLU A 28 3.15 4.91 -12.99
CA GLU A 28 3.08 4.55 -14.41
C GLU A 28 4.28 5.09 -15.18
N ALA A 29 4.73 6.28 -14.84
CA ALA A 29 5.93 6.85 -15.44
C ALA A 29 7.18 6.01 -15.12
N ALA A 30 7.16 5.30 -13.99
CA ALA A 30 8.27 4.42 -13.61
C ALA A 30 8.15 3.01 -14.20
N GLY A 31 7.10 2.73 -14.98
CA GLY A 31 6.94 1.45 -15.68
C GLY A 31 5.97 0.48 -15.05
N PHE A 32 5.32 0.86 -13.95
CA PHE A 32 4.35 -0.02 -13.29
C PHE A 32 2.99 0.06 -13.95
N GLU A 33 2.24 -1.04 -13.84
CA GLU A 33 0.81 -1.02 -14.10
C GLU A 33 0.12 -0.71 -12.78
N VAL A 34 -0.76 0.29 -12.76
CA VAL A 34 -1.37 0.77 -11.52
C VAL A 34 -2.88 0.61 -11.57
N GLU A 35 -3.43 -0.02 -10.54
CA GLU A 35 -4.85 -0.08 -10.31
C GLU A 35 -5.15 0.73 -9.05
N THR A 36 -6.16 1.59 -9.10
CA THR A 36 -6.54 2.38 -7.95
C THR A 36 -7.90 1.95 -7.42
N ALA A 37 -8.07 2.06 -6.11
CA ALA A 37 -9.34 1.81 -5.45
C ALA A 37 -9.58 2.90 -4.42
N GLU A 38 -10.83 3.34 -4.31
CA GLU A 38 -11.18 4.44 -3.42
C GLU A 38 -11.68 3.96 -2.07
N SER A 39 -11.86 2.66 -1.91
CA SER A 39 -12.41 2.09 -0.68
C SER A 39 -11.93 0.66 -0.50
N GLN A 40 -12.13 0.15 0.70
CA GLN A 40 -11.86 -1.24 1.00
C GLN A 40 -12.67 -2.16 0.09
N LYS A 41 -13.95 -1.82 -0.11
CA LYS A 41 -14.84 -2.63 -0.95
C LYS A 41 -14.33 -2.73 -2.39
N GLN A 42 -13.94 -1.60 -2.99
CA GLN A 42 -13.40 -1.62 -4.35
C GLN A 42 -12.13 -2.45 -4.45
N ALA A 43 -11.27 -2.32 -3.45
CA ALA A 43 -10.02 -3.08 -3.43
C ALA A 43 -10.30 -4.57 -3.33
N GLU A 44 -11.24 -4.97 -2.49
CA GLU A 44 -11.59 -6.37 -2.35
C GLU A 44 -12.20 -6.94 -3.63
N GLU A 45 -13.02 -6.14 -4.31
CA GLU A 45 -13.59 -6.56 -5.60
C GLU A 45 -12.50 -6.79 -6.65
N TYR A 46 -11.50 -5.90 -6.69
CA TYR A 46 -10.36 -6.07 -7.58
C TYR A 46 -9.61 -7.36 -7.26
N LEU A 47 -9.41 -7.63 -5.99
CA LEU A 47 -8.61 -8.77 -5.54
C LEU A 47 -9.29 -10.12 -5.83
N VAL A 48 -10.60 -10.12 -6.05
CA VAL A 48 -11.31 -11.36 -6.40
C VAL A 48 -10.76 -11.95 -7.70
N LYS A 49 -10.43 -11.11 -8.68
CA LYS A 49 -10.03 -11.57 -10.02
C LYS A 49 -8.58 -11.23 -10.36
N ASN A 50 -7.91 -10.45 -9.53
CA ASN A 50 -6.59 -9.91 -9.86
C ASN A 50 -5.62 -10.14 -8.72
N HIS A 51 -4.34 -10.15 -9.07
CA HIS A 51 -3.27 -10.41 -8.11
C HIS A 51 -2.19 -9.34 -8.29
N PRO A 52 -2.15 -8.30 -7.42
CA PRO A 52 -1.10 -7.30 -7.54
C PRO A 52 0.24 -7.85 -7.05
N ASP A 53 1.32 -7.24 -7.54
CA ASP A 53 2.65 -7.58 -7.06
C ASP A 53 3.01 -6.85 -5.77
N VAL A 54 2.37 -5.71 -5.53
CA VAL A 54 2.51 -4.96 -4.28
C VAL A 54 1.25 -4.12 -4.07
N ALA A 55 0.88 -3.89 -2.81
CA ALA A 55 -0.28 -3.07 -2.47
C ALA A 55 0.15 -1.89 -1.60
N VAL A 56 -0.34 -0.70 -1.94
CA VAL A 56 -0.15 0.52 -1.15
C VAL A 56 -1.53 0.90 -0.61
N VAL A 57 -1.71 0.88 0.69
CA VAL A 57 -3.04 0.97 1.31
C VAL A 57 -3.05 2.08 2.35
N ASP A 58 -4.01 3.01 2.22
CA ASP A 58 -4.25 4.02 3.25
C ASP A 58 -4.82 3.33 4.48
N LEU A 59 -4.25 3.65 5.64
CA LEU A 59 -4.68 3.06 6.90
C LEU A 59 -6.10 3.46 7.26
N MET A 60 -6.45 4.72 7.04
CA MET A 60 -7.76 5.25 7.41
C MET A 60 -8.51 5.69 6.17
N MET A 61 -9.58 4.97 5.86
CA MET A 61 -10.46 5.29 4.74
C MET A 61 -11.88 5.53 5.26
N GLU A 62 -12.87 4.79 4.74
CA GLU A 62 -14.25 4.90 5.21
C GLU A 62 -14.42 4.53 6.69
N HIS A 63 -13.51 3.70 7.20
CA HIS A 63 -13.49 3.30 8.61
C HIS A 63 -12.07 3.48 9.15
N PRO A 64 -11.91 3.74 10.46
CA PRO A 64 -10.57 3.93 11.03
C PRO A 64 -9.66 2.72 10.89
N ASP A 65 -10.21 1.52 10.76
CA ASP A 65 -9.43 0.30 10.66
C ASP A 65 -9.49 -0.33 9.26
N ALA A 66 -10.00 0.40 8.27
CA ALA A 66 -10.19 -0.16 6.92
C ALA A 66 -8.87 -0.64 6.31
N GLY A 67 -7.79 0.12 6.51
CA GLY A 67 -6.48 -0.27 5.98
C GLY A 67 -5.94 -1.53 6.61
N PHE A 68 -6.14 -1.70 7.92
CA PHE A 68 -5.72 -2.92 8.61
C PHE A 68 -6.51 -4.12 8.12
N ALA A 69 -7.82 -3.97 8.00
CA ALA A 69 -8.68 -5.06 7.53
C ALA A 69 -8.32 -5.48 6.13
N LEU A 70 -8.06 -4.51 5.26
CA LEU A 70 -7.68 -4.80 3.88
C LEU A 70 -6.30 -5.47 3.81
N SER A 71 -5.35 -4.99 4.60
CA SER A 71 -4.02 -5.60 4.67
C SER A 71 -4.11 -7.06 5.09
N TYR A 72 -4.90 -7.34 6.11
CA TYR A 72 -5.14 -8.72 6.56
C TYR A 72 -5.75 -9.56 5.45
N HIS A 73 -6.74 -9.01 4.75
CA HIS A 73 -7.40 -9.71 3.65
C HIS A 73 -6.43 -10.05 2.51
N ILE A 74 -5.56 -9.09 2.16
CA ILE A 74 -4.55 -9.31 1.12
C ILE A 74 -3.59 -10.42 1.54
N LYS A 75 -3.10 -10.36 2.77
CA LYS A 75 -2.15 -11.36 3.27
C LYS A 75 -2.78 -12.74 3.40
N LYS A 76 -4.06 -12.79 3.71
CA LYS A 76 -4.77 -14.06 3.77
C LYS A 76 -4.93 -14.67 2.39
N LYS A 77 -5.15 -13.83 1.38
CA LYS A 77 -5.24 -14.27 -0.01
C LYS A 77 -3.89 -14.78 -0.51
N ASP A 78 -2.84 -14.03 -0.24
CA ASP A 78 -1.48 -14.40 -0.66
C ASP A 78 -0.48 -13.69 0.26
N PRO A 79 0.14 -14.42 1.20
CA PRO A 79 1.08 -13.80 2.13
C PRO A 79 2.35 -13.27 1.47
N THR A 80 2.59 -13.60 0.19
CA THR A 80 3.77 -13.09 -0.50
C THR A 80 3.58 -11.70 -1.10
N ILE A 81 2.34 -11.17 -1.13
CA ILE A 81 2.09 -9.82 -1.62
C ILE A 81 2.57 -8.82 -0.58
N PRO A 82 3.58 -7.99 -0.88
CA PRO A 82 3.99 -6.94 0.06
C PRO A 82 2.90 -5.89 0.22
N VAL A 83 2.64 -5.47 1.45
CA VAL A 83 1.67 -4.42 1.75
C VAL A 83 2.38 -3.26 2.42
N ILE A 84 2.25 -2.08 1.82
CA ILE A 84 2.78 -0.83 2.38
C ILE A 84 1.58 -0.04 2.90
N LEU A 85 1.51 0.16 4.22
CA LEU A 85 0.46 0.98 4.81
C LEU A 85 0.90 2.43 4.86
N VAL A 86 0.01 3.31 4.43
CA VAL A 86 0.24 4.76 4.46
C VAL A 86 -0.67 5.35 5.53
N THR A 87 -0.10 6.15 6.41
CA THR A 87 -0.84 6.67 7.55
C THR A 87 -0.62 8.17 7.70
N ALA A 88 -1.67 8.87 8.08
CA ALA A 88 -1.59 10.30 8.41
C ALA A 88 -1.30 10.51 9.89
N VAL A 89 -0.58 9.60 10.52
CA VAL A 89 -0.24 9.69 11.93
C VAL A 89 0.54 10.97 12.19
N THR A 90 -0.01 11.80 13.07
CA THR A 90 0.68 12.97 13.57
C THR A 90 0.95 12.76 15.05
N SER A 91 1.93 13.45 15.57
CA SER A 91 2.23 13.40 16.99
C SER A 91 1.03 13.82 17.84
N GLU A 92 0.12 14.56 17.25
CA GLU A 92 -1.07 15.07 17.93
C GLU A 92 -2.14 14.00 18.17
N THR A 93 -2.17 12.97 17.36
CA THR A 93 -3.19 11.92 17.48
C THR A 93 -2.80 10.86 18.51
N GLY A 94 -1.56 10.83 18.94
CA GLY A 94 -1.09 9.81 19.86
C GLY A 94 -1.03 8.41 19.26
N LEU A 95 -1.35 8.30 17.99
CA LEU A 95 -1.24 7.03 17.29
C LEU A 95 0.18 6.88 16.77
N GLU A 96 1.06 6.60 17.68
CA GLU A 96 2.40 6.20 17.28
C GLU A 96 2.36 4.71 17.00
N PHE A 97 2.35 4.40 15.72
CA PHE A 97 2.57 3.02 15.34
C PHE A 97 4.03 2.73 15.48
N ASP A 98 4.39 2.29 16.65
CA ASP A 98 5.71 1.75 16.83
C ASP A 98 5.68 0.29 16.38
N ALA A 99 5.86 0.09 15.08
CA ALA A 99 5.92 -1.26 14.52
C ALA A 99 7.26 -1.93 14.83
N SER A 100 7.95 -1.47 15.88
CA SER A 100 9.22 -2.03 16.26
C SER A 100 9.08 -3.35 17.02
N THR A 101 7.89 -3.64 17.58
CA THR A 101 7.70 -4.90 18.27
C THR A 101 7.15 -5.97 17.32
N ASP A 102 7.62 -7.20 17.50
CA ASP A 102 7.18 -8.30 16.66
C ASP A 102 5.67 -8.55 16.81
N GLU A 103 5.13 -8.33 17.99
CA GLU A 103 3.71 -8.49 18.25
C GLU A 103 2.89 -7.53 17.38
N GLU A 104 3.28 -6.26 17.33
CA GLU A 104 2.57 -5.26 16.55
C GLU A 104 2.63 -5.58 15.07
N ARG A 105 3.79 -5.98 14.58
CA ARG A 105 3.96 -6.36 13.18
C ARG A 105 3.10 -7.56 12.82
N SER A 106 3.06 -8.53 13.69
CA SER A 106 2.27 -9.74 13.47
C SER A 106 0.78 -9.42 13.38
N TRP A 107 0.33 -8.48 14.21
CA TRP A 107 -1.07 -8.11 14.26
C TRP A 107 -1.49 -7.28 13.05
N VAL A 108 -0.64 -6.38 12.60
CA VAL A 108 -0.96 -5.44 11.53
C VAL A 108 -0.91 -6.09 10.15
N LYS A 109 -0.08 -7.09 9.98
CA LYS A 109 0.05 -7.78 8.68
C LYS A 109 0.43 -6.84 7.55
N ALA A 110 1.44 -6.00 7.80
CA ALA A 110 1.98 -5.11 6.79
C ALA A 110 3.50 -5.24 6.74
N ASP A 111 4.07 -4.96 5.59
CA ASP A 111 5.51 -5.10 5.39
C ASP A 111 6.25 -3.78 5.60
N ALA A 112 5.55 -2.65 5.44
CA ALA A 112 6.14 -1.34 5.67
C ALA A 112 5.06 -0.33 6.00
N PHE A 113 5.48 0.76 6.64
CA PHE A 113 4.62 1.89 6.97
C PHE A 113 5.25 3.16 6.45
N LEU A 114 4.46 4.02 5.81
CA LEU A 114 4.90 5.34 5.38
C LEU A 114 3.96 6.39 5.94
N ALA A 115 4.52 7.49 6.42
CA ALA A 115 3.72 8.59 6.96
C ALA A 115 3.41 9.60 5.85
N LYS A 116 2.20 10.13 5.85
CA LYS A 116 1.83 11.23 4.94
C LYS A 116 2.46 12.53 5.45
N PRO A 117 2.88 13.42 4.56
CA PRO A 117 2.84 13.31 3.10
C PRO A 117 3.90 12.35 2.57
N VAL A 118 3.47 11.44 1.69
CA VAL A 118 4.36 10.44 1.11
C VAL A 118 5.11 11.05 -0.06
N ARG A 119 6.43 10.90 -0.07
CA ARG A 119 7.25 11.32 -1.20
C ARG A 119 7.30 10.20 -2.21
N ILE A 120 7.17 10.54 -3.48
CA ILE A 120 7.19 9.53 -4.53
C ILE A 120 8.50 8.74 -4.53
N GLU A 121 9.62 9.41 -4.30
CA GLU A 121 10.93 8.74 -4.25
C GLU A 121 10.97 7.71 -3.13
N GLN A 122 10.38 8.03 -1.98
CA GLN A 122 10.33 7.11 -0.86
C GLN A 122 9.44 5.91 -1.18
N LEU A 123 8.28 6.18 -1.77
CA LEU A 123 7.35 5.12 -2.15
C LEU A 123 7.97 4.17 -3.17
N LEU A 124 8.61 4.73 -4.21
CA LEU A 124 9.27 3.93 -5.24
C LEU A 124 10.38 3.08 -4.64
N ARG A 125 11.14 3.63 -3.68
CA ARG A 125 12.21 2.89 -3.02
C ARG A 125 11.65 1.67 -2.29
N GLU A 126 10.56 1.85 -1.56
CA GLU A 126 9.95 0.74 -0.84
C GLU A 126 9.37 -0.31 -1.77
N ILE A 127 8.69 0.13 -2.84
CA ILE A 127 8.14 -0.80 -3.82
C ILE A 127 9.26 -1.61 -4.46
N ASN A 128 10.33 -0.94 -4.91
CA ASN A 128 11.43 -1.63 -5.56
C ASN A 128 12.13 -2.59 -4.60
N ARG A 129 12.27 -2.20 -3.34
CA ARG A 129 12.89 -3.06 -2.33
C ARG A 129 12.16 -4.40 -2.21
N PHE A 130 10.83 -4.34 -2.16
CA PHE A 130 10.04 -5.55 -2.03
C PHE A 130 10.03 -6.38 -3.31
N LEU A 131 9.99 -5.73 -4.47
CA LEU A 131 9.97 -6.46 -5.74
C LEU A 131 11.31 -7.09 -6.07
N GLU A 132 12.41 -6.46 -5.68
CA GLU A 132 13.76 -7.02 -5.89
C GLU A 132 14.00 -8.28 -5.05
N GLY A 133 13.29 -8.39 -3.93
CA GLY A 133 13.42 -9.54 -3.06
C GLY A 133 12.69 -10.78 -3.54
N LYS A 134 11.99 -10.68 -4.65
CA LYS A 134 11.22 -11.81 -5.18
C LYS A 134 11.97 -12.62 -6.21
#